data_1530918d2287467d8c2f53db5512bebe
#
_entry.id   1530918d2287467d8c2f53db5512bebe
#
_cell.length_a   1.000
_cell.length_b   1.000
_cell.length_c   1.000
_cell.angle_alpha   90.00
_cell.angle_beta   90.00
_cell.angle_gamma   90.00
#
_symmetry.space_group_name_H-M   'P 1'
#
loop_
_entity.id
_entity.type
_entity.pdbx_description
1 polymer ?
#
loop_
_entity_poly.entity_id
_entity_poly.type
_entity_poly.pdbx_seq_one_letter_code
_entity_poly.pdbx_strand_id
1 'polypeptide(L)'
;HVVVGYQPYYTQSWSGLVINGKQIWKKYLPKGSTAKFDIGLQGSVIVGKLIGEKNHIGYMGDMPAIVSTTKYKKVDMRMVAVLGTSRQQCNVFLVRNDAPKFKNGMEAVKWMDGKLVAAPHGACTDRFGRWAFEQAGIKPTKYLNMNIEVITSSFKNNKLDAAVIWEPTAAKIQLAGIARRAASGEGFEGIEGGDAGFLVMLYELIKDRPDVHKGWLEAELDAQLFMIDLNNSSAIAEMADDQTEGMSRKTLWASLYGTNPKSIGGGPNKNTYDFIFNDTAMGLVKAATIFLNGRKVGPNPVLRSDSIWDAVARDVLKARGLSSPIGSV
;
A
#
# COMPACT_ATOMS: atom_id res chain seq x y z
N HIS A 1 6.39 -19.65 16.72
CA HIS A 1 7.10 -18.43 16.28
C HIS A 1 6.58 -17.96 14.92
N VAL A 2 6.19 -16.70 14.80
CA VAL A 2 5.71 -16.08 13.54
C VAL A 2 6.67 -14.98 13.13
N VAL A 3 7.07 -14.95 11.86
CA VAL A 3 7.86 -13.86 11.29
C VAL A 3 6.99 -13.09 10.30
N VAL A 4 6.91 -11.78 10.49
CA VAL A 4 5.99 -10.88 9.78
C VAL A 4 6.79 -9.86 8.98
N GLY A 5 6.68 -9.93 7.66
CA GLY A 5 7.22 -8.90 6.77
C GLY A 5 6.23 -7.74 6.67
N TYR A 6 6.67 -6.51 6.96
CA TYR A 6 5.81 -5.33 6.89
C TYR A 6 6.58 -4.10 6.39
N GLN A 7 5.85 -3.05 6.03
CA GLN A 7 6.40 -1.86 5.41
C GLN A 7 6.04 -0.61 6.23
N PRO A 8 6.82 -0.22 7.26
CA PRO A 8 6.52 1.01 8.01
C PRO A 8 6.63 2.28 7.14
N TYR A 9 7.32 2.19 6.00
CA TYR A 9 7.40 3.24 4.97
C TYR A 9 6.30 3.18 3.92
N TYR A 10 5.18 2.50 4.20
CA TYR A 10 3.98 2.43 3.37
C TYR A 10 2.73 2.41 4.24
N THR A 11 1.96 3.49 4.22
CA THR A 11 0.86 3.74 5.17
C THR A 11 -0.26 2.71 5.14
N GLN A 12 -0.57 2.11 4.00
CA GLN A 12 -1.57 1.04 3.94
C GLN A 12 -1.15 -0.26 4.64
N SER A 13 0.12 -0.44 4.99
CA SER A 13 0.58 -1.57 5.80
C SER A 13 0.69 -1.25 7.30
N TRP A 14 0.21 -0.10 7.74
CA TRP A 14 0.39 0.37 9.11
C TRP A 14 -0.45 -0.37 10.15
N SER A 15 -1.44 -1.15 9.77
CA SER A 15 -2.05 -2.11 10.71
C SER A 15 -1.01 -3.08 11.26
N GLY A 16 -0.09 -3.57 10.42
CA GLY A 16 1.05 -4.37 10.87
C GLY A 16 1.99 -3.63 11.83
N LEU A 17 2.23 -2.33 11.58
CA LEU A 17 2.98 -1.44 12.45
C LEU A 17 2.29 -1.28 13.82
N VAL A 18 0.97 -1.10 13.84
CA VAL A 18 0.16 -1.00 15.06
C VAL A 18 0.15 -2.32 15.83
N ILE A 19 0.02 -3.46 15.13
CA ILE A 19 0.12 -4.79 15.75
C ILE A 19 1.47 -4.96 16.45
N ASN A 20 2.57 -4.52 15.82
CA ASN A 20 3.90 -4.56 16.41
C ASN A 20 4.00 -3.65 17.64
N GLY A 21 3.69 -2.36 17.48
CA GLY A 21 3.84 -1.35 18.54
C GLY A 21 2.99 -1.63 19.77
N LYS A 22 1.76 -2.07 19.58
CA LYS A 22 0.83 -2.43 20.68
C LYS A 22 0.92 -3.90 21.09
N GLN A 23 1.65 -4.73 20.38
CA GLN A 23 1.73 -6.17 20.59
C GLN A 23 0.34 -6.86 20.63
N ILE A 24 -0.59 -6.40 19.79
CA ILE A 24 -2.00 -6.87 19.76
C ILE A 24 -2.08 -8.40 19.55
N TRP A 25 -1.14 -8.96 18.80
CA TRP A 25 -1.03 -10.39 18.53
C TRP A 25 -0.99 -11.25 19.81
N LYS A 26 -0.46 -10.73 20.94
CA LYS A 26 -0.42 -11.45 22.22
C LYS A 26 -1.79 -11.79 22.77
N LYS A 27 -2.81 -11.00 22.42
CA LYS A 27 -4.20 -11.21 22.84
C LYS A 27 -4.83 -12.42 22.14
N TYR A 28 -4.43 -12.70 20.91
CA TYR A 28 -5.13 -13.63 20.04
C TYR A 28 -4.36 -14.89 19.69
N LEU A 29 -3.03 -14.83 19.70
CA LEU A 29 -2.22 -16.02 19.43
C LEU A 29 -2.16 -16.95 20.65
N PRO A 30 -1.97 -18.26 20.42
CA PRO A 30 -1.82 -19.24 21.49
C PRO A 30 -0.75 -18.84 22.51
N LYS A 31 -0.98 -19.17 23.78
CA LYS A 31 -0.01 -18.90 24.88
C LYS A 31 1.37 -19.45 24.52
N GLY A 32 2.40 -18.65 24.74
CA GLY A 32 3.79 -19.00 24.41
C GLY A 32 4.19 -18.64 22.96
N SER A 33 3.28 -18.10 22.16
CA SER A 33 3.62 -17.58 20.83
C SER A 33 4.60 -16.42 20.92
N THR A 34 5.44 -16.29 19.89
CA THR A 34 6.32 -15.15 19.67
C THR A 34 6.14 -14.62 18.25
N ALA A 35 6.27 -13.30 18.08
CA ALA A 35 6.25 -12.66 16.78
C ALA A 35 7.51 -11.81 16.59
N LYS A 36 8.12 -11.93 15.42
CA LYS A 36 9.22 -11.08 14.97
C LYS A 36 8.74 -10.27 13.77
N PHE A 37 8.95 -8.97 13.81
CA PHE A 37 8.61 -8.06 12.70
C PHE A 37 9.86 -7.73 11.92
N ASP A 38 9.78 -7.93 10.59
CA ASP A 38 10.89 -7.83 9.67
C ASP A 38 10.57 -6.77 8.61
N ILE A 39 11.32 -5.68 8.62
CA ILE A 39 11.07 -4.55 7.72
C ILE A 39 11.42 -4.91 6.28
N GLY A 40 10.48 -4.64 5.37
CA GLY A 40 10.68 -4.60 3.94
C GLY A 40 10.49 -3.19 3.42
N LEU A 41 11.45 -2.66 2.70
CA LEU A 41 11.32 -1.30 2.11
C LEU A 41 10.37 -1.28 0.90
N GLN A 42 10.10 -2.44 0.31
CA GLN A 42 9.21 -2.63 -0.84
C GLN A 42 8.54 -3.98 -0.76
N GLY A 43 7.34 -4.10 -1.34
CA GLY A 43 6.59 -5.37 -1.35
C GLY A 43 7.35 -6.52 -2.01
N SER A 44 8.15 -6.26 -3.05
CA SER A 44 9.00 -7.28 -3.70
C SER A 44 10.04 -7.90 -2.76
N VAL A 45 10.56 -7.13 -1.79
CA VAL A 45 11.48 -7.64 -0.76
C VAL A 45 10.76 -8.62 0.17
N ILE A 46 9.53 -8.29 0.58
CA ILE A 46 8.70 -9.17 1.41
C ILE A 46 8.34 -10.45 0.64
N VAL A 47 7.96 -10.33 -0.63
CA VAL A 47 7.70 -11.49 -1.51
C VAL A 47 8.94 -12.41 -1.58
N GLY A 48 10.13 -11.84 -1.76
CA GLY A 48 11.37 -12.62 -1.76
C GLY A 48 11.62 -13.37 -0.44
N LYS A 49 11.31 -12.73 0.70
CA LYS A 49 11.44 -13.35 2.02
C LYS A 49 10.39 -14.43 2.28
N LEU A 50 9.15 -14.26 1.77
CA LEU A 50 8.11 -15.30 1.80
C LEU A 50 8.52 -16.51 0.94
N ILE A 51 9.04 -16.30 -0.28
CA ILE A 51 9.54 -17.37 -1.14
C ILE A 51 10.72 -18.12 -0.49
N GLY A 52 11.54 -17.44 0.27
CA GLY A 52 12.65 -18.02 1.03
C GLY A 52 12.24 -18.55 2.41
N GLU A 53 10.93 -18.58 2.72
CA GLU A 53 10.35 -19.05 3.99
C GLU A 53 10.93 -18.35 5.23
N LYS A 54 11.50 -17.14 5.03
CA LYS A 54 12.01 -16.29 6.11
C LYS A 54 10.89 -15.51 6.80
N ASN A 55 9.80 -15.23 6.08
CA ASN A 55 8.58 -14.63 6.59
C ASN A 55 7.42 -15.60 6.39
N HIS A 56 6.48 -15.62 7.34
CA HIS A 56 5.25 -16.41 7.29
C HIS A 56 4.04 -15.57 6.84
N ILE A 57 4.08 -14.29 7.16
CA ILE A 57 3.05 -13.29 6.91
C ILE A 57 3.69 -12.09 6.22
N GLY A 58 2.98 -11.47 5.27
CA GLY A 58 3.46 -10.29 4.54
C GLY A 58 2.38 -9.23 4.36
N TYR A 59 2.74 -7.98 4.64
CA TYR A 59 1.93 -6.78 4.44
C TYR A 59 2.46 -6.06 3.20
N MET A 60 1.65 -5.91 2.15
CA MET A 60 2.13 -5.32 0.90
C MET A 60 1.00 -4.76 0.04
N GLY A 61 1.35 -3.93 -0.95
CA GLY A 61 0.40 -3.42 -1.93
C GLY A 61 -0.12 -4.51 -2.88
N ASP A 62 -1.12 -4.17 -3.66
CA ASP A 62 -1.86 -5.07 -4.56
C ASP A 62 -0.96 -5.83 -5.55
N MET A 63 -0.08 -5.11 -6.24
CA MET A 63 0.78 -5.70 -7.28
C MET A 63 1.69 -6.81 -6.74
N PRO A 64 2.54 -6.57 -5.71
CA PRO A 64 3.40 -7.62 -5.17
C PRO A 64 2.60 -8.74 -4.50
N ALA A 65 1.44 -8.45 -3.89
CA ALA A 65 0.57 -9.47 -3.30
C ALA A 65 0.05 -10.45 -4.36
N ILE A 66 -0.50 -9.95 -5.48
CA ILE A 66 -0.96 -10.79 -6.58
C ILE A 66 0.20 -11.61 -7.16
N VAL A 67 1.35 -10.97 -7.43
CA VAL A 67 2.54 -11.66 -7.96
C VAL A 67 3.03 -12.75 -7.00
N SER A 68 2.96 -12.54 -5.68
CA SER A 68 3.36 -13.56 -4.71
C SER A 68 2.59 -14.86 -4.88
N THR A 69 1.28 -14.79 -5.12
CA THR A 69 0.42 -15.98 -5.29
C THR A 69 0.75 -16.78 -6.54
N THR A 70 1.47 -16.21 -7.52
CA THR A 70 1.91 -16.93 -8.73
C THR A 70 3.07 -17.91 -8.46
N LYS A 71 3.70 -17.84 -7.28
CA LYS A 71 4.87 -18.64 -6.91
C LYS A 71 4.53 -20.00 -6.29
N TYR A 72 3.25 -20.41 -6.31
CA TYR A 72 2.71 -21.60 -5.65
C TYR A 72 3.48 -22.92 -5.92
N LYS A 73 4.20 -23.02 -7.04
CA LYS A 73 5.06 -24.19 -7.34
C LYS A 73 6.30 -24.27 -6.45
N LYS A 74 6.72 -23.15 -5.86
CA LYS A 74 7.84 -23.09 -4.92
C LYS A 74 7.33 -23.00 -3.49
N VAL A 75 6.54 -21.96 -3.22
CA VAL A 75 5.92 -21.69 -1.92
C VAL A 75 4.52 -21.15 -2.19
N ASP A 76 3.51 -21.82 -1.66
CA ASP A 76 2.12 -21.39 -1.84
C ASP A 76 1.78 -20.26 -0.88
N MET A 77 1.24 -19.17 -1.44
CA MET A 77 0.85 -17.97 -0.70
C MET A 77 -0.58 -17.57 -1.06
N ARG A 78 -1.31 -17.05 -0.07
CA ARG A 78 -2.70 -16.61 -0.23
C ARG A 78 -2.88 -15.20 0.30
N MET A 79 -3.71 -14.43 -0.37
CA MET A 79 -4.21 -13.15 0.13
C MET A 79 -5.38 -13.44 1.06
N VAL A 80 -5.26 -13.08 2.34
CA VAL A 80 -6.21 -13.49 3.39
C VAL A 80 -7.06 -12.35 3.93
N ALA A 81 -6.63 -11.10 3.77
CA ALA A 81 -7.39 -9.91 4.15
C ALA A 81 -6.97 -8.69 3.34
N VAL A 82 -7.82 -7.67 3.36
CA VAL A 82 -7.59 -6.35 2.80
C VAL A 82 -7.15 -5.40 3.92
N LEU A 83 -6.01 -4.75 3.73
CA LEU A 83 -5.45 -3.77 4.67
C LEU A 83 -6.13 -2.40 4.52
N GLY A 84 -6.62 -2.14 3.32
CA GLY A 84 -7.37 -0.96 2.96
C GLY A 84 -7.30 -0.66 1.47
N THR A 85 -8.19 0.23 1.04
CA THR A 85 -8.23 0.78 -0.31
C THR A 85 -8.06 2.30 -0.28
N SER A 86 -7.42 2.87 -1.30
CA SER A 86 -7.14 4.30 -1.34
C SER A 86 -7.04 4.81 -2.77
N ARG A 87 -7.18 6.13 -2.91
CA ARG A 87 -6.85 6.89 -4.11
C ARG A 87 -5.74 7.91 -3.86
N GLN A 88 -5.17 7.93 -2.65
CA GLN A 88 -4.21 8.94 -2.21
C GLN A 88 -2.98 8.37 -1.49
N GLN A 89 -2.90 7.05 -1.26
CA GLN A 89 -1.80 6.47 -0.48
C GLN A 89 -0.65 5.97 -1.37
N CYS A 90 -0.93 5.30 -2.47
CA CYS A 90 0.07 4.84 -3.42
C CYS A 90 0.07 5.62 -4.75
N ASN A 91 -0.85 6.52 -4.92
CA ASN A 91 -1.21 7.15 -6.17
C ASN A 91 -0.99 8.66 -6.12
N VAL A 92 0.24 9.08 -5.81
CA VAL A 92 0.58 10.49 -5.63
C VAL A 92 1.59 10.92 -6.68
N PHE A 93 1.23 11.95 -7.47
CA PHE A 93 2.18 12.65 -8.32
C PHE A 93 2.83 13.82 -7.58
N LEU A 94 4.15 13.83 -7.57
CA LEU A 94 4.95 14.97 -7.17
C LEU A 94 5.60 15.59 -8.41
N VAL A 95 5.76 16.91 -8.40
CA VAL A 95 6.47 17.67 -9.42
C VAL A 95 7.50 18.59 -8.77
N ARG A 96 8.55 18.94 -9.52
CA ARG A 96 9.54 19.93 -9.10
C ARG A 96 8.87 21.27 -8.74
N ASN A 97 9.45 22.02 -7.81
CA ASN A 97 8.82 23.22 -7.25
C ASN A 97 8.58 24.35 -8.27
N ASP A 98 9.42 24.46 -9.27
CA ASP A 98 9.34 25.45 -10.35
C ASP A 98 8.42 25.03 -11.51
N ALA A 99 7.76 23.86 -11.44
CA ALA A 99 6.70 23.49 -12.37
C ALA A 99 5.54 24.50 -12.30
N PRO A 100 4.77 24.72 -13.38
CA PRO A 100 3.60 25.60 -13.37
C PRO A 100 2.57 25.21 -12.28
N LYS A 101 1.77 26.15 -11.81
CA LYS A 101 0.58 25.83 -11.03
C LYS A 101 -0.47 25.19 -11.92
N PHE A 102 -1.07 24.10 -11.46
CA PHE A 102 -2.09 23.37 -12.20
C PHE A 102 -3.47 23.61 -11.57
N LYS A 103 -4.51 23.62 -12.40
CA LYS A 103 -5.90 23.76 -11.95
C LYS A 103 -6.42 22.47 -11.32
N ASN A 104 -5.93 21.31 -11.80
CA ASN A 104 -6.33 19.97 -11.36
C ASN A 104 -5.25 18.93 -11.68
N GLY A 105 -5.47 17.71 -11.20
CA GLY A 105 -4.52 16.61 -11.40
C GLY A 105 -4.30 16.21 -12.86
N MET A 106 -5.32 16.26 -13.70
CA MET A 106 -5.21 15.94 -15.13
C MET A 106 -4.29 16.94 -15.85
N GLU A 107 -4.40 18.23 -15.53
CA GLU A 107 -3.50 19.25 -16.09
C GLU A 107 -2.05 19.02 -15.66
N ALA A 108 -1.85 18.64 -14.40
CA ALA A 108 -0.52 18.29 -13.91
C ALA A 108 0.08 17.09 -14.66
N VAL A 109 -0.72 16.05 -14.91
CA VAL A 109 -0.23 14.87 -15.66
C VAL A 109 0.03 15.24 -17.12
N LYS A 110 -0.81 16.04 -17.77
CA LYS A 110 -0.57 16.53 -19.15
C LYS A 110 0.74 17.31 -19.27
N TRP A 111 1.14 18.07 -18.25
CA TRP A 111 2.42 18.77 -18.22
C TRP A 111 3.63 17.83 -18.24
N MET A 112 3.45 16.58 -17.82
CA MET A 112 4.54 15.58 -17.81
C MET A 112 4.87 15.04 -19.22
N ASP A 113 4.15 15.45 -20.26
CA ASP A 113 4.52 15.10 -21.63
C ASP A 113 5.94 15.59 -21.96
N GLY A 114 6.76 14.71 -22.50
CA GLY A 114 8.15 15.01 -22.80
C GLY A 114 9.07 15.25 -21.58
N LYS A 115 8.62 14.98 -20.34
CA LYS A 115 9.41 15.17 -19.11
C LYS A 115 10.09 13.89 -18.62
N LEU A 116 11.00 14.05 -17.66
CA LEU A 116 11.60 12.94 -16.93
C LEU A 116 10.73 12.60 -15.71
N VAL A 117 10.10 11.44 -15.75
CA VAL A 117 9.24 10.96 -14.68
C VAL A 117 9.79 9.65 -14.10
N ALA A 118 9.70 9.47 -12.80
CA ALA A 118 10.14 8.25 -12.13
C ALA A 118 9.03 7.62 -11.27
N ALA A 119 9.13 6.32 -11.08
CA ALA A 119 8.35 5.56 -10.08
C ALA A 119 9.09 4.28 -9.72
N PRO A 120 8.82 3.68 -8.56
CA PRO A 120 9.20 2.30 -8.27
C PRO A 120 8.37 1.35 -9.15
N HIS A 121 9.00 0.75 -10.16
CA HIS A 121 8.29 -0.14 -11.09
C HIS A 121 7.88 -1.46 -10.41
N GLY A 122 6.75 -2.01 -10.85
CA GLY A 122 6.15 -3.21 -10.26
C GLY A 122 5.37 -2.97 -8.97
N ALA A 123 5.22 -1.72 -8.55
CA ALA A 123 4.35 -1.29 -7.45
C ALA A 123 3.06 -0.64 -7.98
N CYS A 124 2.11 -0.37 -7.09
CA CYS A 124 0.87 0.38 -7.37
C CYS A 124 1.14 1.72 -8.09
N THR A 125 2.22 2.42 -7.72
CA THR A 125 2.68 3.66 -8.38
C THR A 125 2.96 3.48 -9.87
N ASP A 126 3.57 2.37 -10.27
CA ASP A 126 3.85 2.08 -11.68
C ASP A 126 2.56 1.87 -12.48
N ARG A 127 1.62 1.10 -11.92
CA ARG A 127 0.31 0.88 -12.53
C ARG A 127 -0.46 2.19 -12.67
N PHE A 128 -0.58 2.94 -11.59
CA PHE A 128 -1.29 4.22 -11.60
C PHE A 128 -0.64 5.23 -12.55
N GLY A 129 0.69 5.38 -12.51
CA GLY A 129 1.40 6.33 -13.37
C GLY A 129 1.16 6.06 -14.85
N ARG A 130 1.31 4.81 -15.30
CA ARG A 130 1.09 4.43 -16.69
C ARG A 130 -0.35 4.63 -17.13
N TRP A 131 -1.30 4.22 -16.29
CA TRP A 131 -2.71 4.45 -16.55
C TRP A 131 -3.04 5.95 -16.66
N ALA A 132 -2.53 6.78 -15.74
CA ALA A 132 -2.76 8.21 -15.76
C ALA A 132 -2.16 8.90 -17.01
N PHE A 133 -0.98 8.46 -17.48
CA PHE A 133 -0.40 8.94 -18.74
C PHE A 133 -1.27 8.58 -19.93
N GLU A 134 -1.81 7.36 -19.96
CA GLU A 134 -2.74 6.92 -21.01
C GLU A 134 -4.02 7.75 -21.00
N GLN A 135 -4.64 7.99 -19.82
CA GLN A 135 -5.82 8.86 -19.68
C GLN A 135 -5.55 10.29 -20.12
N ALA A 136 -4.35 10.81 -19.88
CA ALA A 136 -3.94 12.15 -20.30
C ALA A 136 -3.52 12.25 -21.77
N GLY A 137 -3.34 11.10 -22.46
CA GLY A 137 -2.85 11.03 -23.85
C GLY A 137 -1.41 11.49 -23.98
N ILE A 138 -0.56 11.28 -22.97
CA ILE A 138 0.82 11.75 -22.94
C ILE A 138 1.85 10.63 -22.93
N LYS A 139 3.09 11.00 -23.25
CA LYS A 139 4.24 10.10 -23.14
C LYS A 139 5.44 10.85 -22.56
N PRO A 140 5.85 10.56 -21.31
CA PRO A 140 7.10 11.10 -20.78
C PRO A 140 8.30 10.75 -21.68
N THR A 141 9.30 11.62 -21.75
CA THR A 141 10.53 11.33 -22.50
C THR A 141 11.21 10.07 -21.94
N LYS A 142 11.25 9.96 -20.62
CA LYS A 142 11.66 8.74 -19.92
C LYS A 142 10.76 8.50 -18.73
N TYR A 143 10.35 7.26 -18.54
CA TYR A 143 9.69 6.79 -17.32
C TYR A 143 10.64 5.82 -16.61
N LEU A 144 11.30 6.31 -15.57
CA LEU A 144 12.46 5.67 -14.94
C LEU A 144 12.04 4.81 -13.75
N ASN A 145 12.63 3.62 -13.64
CA ASN A 145 12.52 2.81 -12.44
C ASN A 145 13.52 3.31 -11.39
N MET A 146 12.99 3.88 -10.31
CA MET A 146 13.78 4.39 -9.19
C MET A 146 13.14 4.01 -7.87
N ASN A 147 13.94 3.66 -6.86
CA ASN A 147 13.45 3.52 -5.49
C ASN A 147 13.19 4.91 -4.85
N ILE A 148 12.53 4.91 -3.69
CA ILE A 148 12.06 6.14 -3.03
C ILE A 148 13.21 7.06 -2.57
N GLU A 149 14.36 6.50 -2.17
CA GLU A 149 15.55 7.28 -1.78
C GLU A 149 16.16 7.97 -2.99
N VAL A 150 16.28 7.25 -4.11
CA VAL A 150 16.81 7.80 -5.36
C VAL A 150 15.88 8.87 -5.93
N ILE A 151 14.55 8.70 -5.87
CA ILE A 151 13.59 9.74 -6.25
C ILE A 151 13.79 10.99 -5.40
N THR A 152 13.89 10.83 -4.07
CA THR A 152 14.08 11.95 -3.14
C THR A 152 15.38 12.72 -3.45
N SER A 153 16.48 12.02 -3.65
CA SER A 153 17.78 12.63 -3.97
C SER A 153 17.77 13.27 -5.36
N SER A 154 17.06 12.69 -6.33
CA SER A 154 16.95 13.23 -7.69
C SER A 154 16.18 14.55 -7.73
N PHE A 155 15.12 14.69 -6.95
CA PHE A 155 14.43 15.98 -6.80
C PHE A 155 15.32 17.03 -6.14
N LYS A 156 16.04 16.68 -5.06
CA LYS A 156 17.00 17.60 -4.39
C LYS A 156 18.08 18.14 -5.33
N ASN A 157 18.48 17.33 -6.31
CA ASN A 157 19.52 17.69 -7.28
C ASN A 157 18.96 18.19 -8.62
N ASN A 158 17.68 18.52 -8.69
CA ASN A 158 16.98 18.99 -9.92
C ASN A 158 17.17 18.06 -11.13
N LYS A 159 17.26 16.74 -10.90
CA LYS A 159 17.46 15.72 -11.94
C LYS A 159 16.18 15.00 -12.32
N LEU A 160 15.01 15.44 -11.82
CA LEU A 160 13.73 14.81 -12.03
C LEU A 160 12.64 15.87 -12.14
N ASP A 161 11.78 15.76 -13.13
CA ASP A 161 10.66 16.69 -13.32
C ASP A 161 9.45 16.29 -12.48
N ALA A 162 9.14 14.98 -12.43
CA ALA A 162 8.02 14.45 -11.69
C ALA A 162 8.28 13.02 -11.20
N ALA A 163 7.50 12.57 -10.20
CA ALA A 163 7.49 11.19 -9.75
C ALA A 163 6.10 10.74 -9.35
N VAL A 164 5.85 9.44 -9.48
CA VAL A 164 4.72 8.76 -8.87
C VAL A 164 5.23 7.99 -7.66
N ILE A 165 4.66 8.26 -6.49
CA ILE A 165 5.19 7.76 -5.22
C ILE A 165 4.06 7.49 -4.23
N TRP A 166 4.39 6.83 -3.13
CA TRP A 166 3.47 6.52 -2.04
C TRP A 166 3.76 7.28 -0.74
N GLU A 167 2.78 7.27 0.17
CA GLU A 167 2.91 7.79 1.53
C GLU A 167 3.65 6.78 2.45
N PRO A 168 4.45 7.23 3.40
CA PRO A 168 4.63 8.61 3.87
C PRO A 168 5.72 9.40 3.12
N THR A 169 6.38 8.83 2.13
CA THR A 169 7.49 9.51 1.42
C THR A 169 7.01 10.72 0.63
N ALA A 170 5.78 10.68 0.06
CA ALA A 170 5.19 11.83 -0.60
C ALA A 170 5.06 13.03 0.35
N ALA A 171 4.50 12.81 1.54
CA ALA A 171 4.40 13.84 2.59
C ALA A 171 5.76 14.35 3.04
N LYS A 172 6.77 13.45 3.20
CA LYS A 172 8.14 13.83 3.55
C LYS A 172 8.74 14.80 2.53
N ILE A 173 8.66 14.47 1.26
CA ILE A 173 9.20 15.29 0.16
C ILE A 173 8.46 16.64 0.10
N GLN A 174 7.13 16.61 0.21
CA GLN A 174 6.29 17.81 0.17
C GLN A 174 6.57 18.75 1.36
N LEU A 175 6.55 18.23 2.59
CA LEU A 175 6.72 19.04 3.82
C LEU A 175 8.16 19.55 3.98
N ALA A 176 9.13 18.86 3.41
CA ALA A 176 10.52 19.32 3.35
C ALA A 176 10.76 20.36 2.23
N GLY A 177 9.73 20.73 1.45
CA GLY A 177 9.86 21.68 0.35
C GLY A 177 10.75 21.20 -0.81
N ILE A 178 11.00 19.89 -0.93
CA ILE A 178 11.88 19.31 -1.96
C ILE A 178 11.16 19.25 -3.30
N ALA A 179 9.90 18.85 -3.31
CA ALA A 179 8.98 18.86 -4.44
C ALA A 179 7.57 19.08 -3.92
N ARG A 180 6.62 19.33 -4.80
CA ARG A 180 5.23 19.56 -4.41
C ARG A 180 4.27 18.52 -4.97
N ARG A 181 3.23 18.21 -4.23
CA ARG A 181 2.12 17.37 -4.70
C ARG A 181 1.36 18.09 -5.81
N ALA A 182 1.01 17.39 -6.87
CA ALA A 182 0.31 17.94 -8.03
C ALA A 182 -0.95 17.17 -8.41
N ALA A 183 -0.99 15.87 -8.13
CA ALA A 183 -2.15 15.01 -8.38
C ALA A 183 -2.16 13.79 -7.46
N SER A 184 -3.32 13.14 -7.38
CA SER A 184 -3.46 11.77 -6.89
C SER A 184 -4.57 11.07 -7.67
N GLY A 185 -4.86 9.82 -7.32
CA GLY A 185 -5.97 9.08 -7.91
C GLY A 185 -7.34 9.74 -7.77
N GLU A 186 -7.52 10.64 -6.79
CA GLU A 186 -8.74 11.45 -6.61
C GLU A 186 -9.02 12.43 -7.79
N GLY A 187 -8.01 12.78 -8.55
CA GLY A 187 -8.14 13.65 -9.73
C GLY A 187 -8.60 12.93 -11.00
N PHE A 188 -8.89 11.62 -10.93
CA PHE A 188 -9.22 10.80 -12.09
C PHE A 188 -10.47 9.96 -11.82
N GLU A 189 -11.27 9.72 -12.86
CA GLU A 189 -12.38 8.77 -12.82
C GLU A 189 -11.86 7.33 -13.04
N GLY A 190 -12.65 6.33 -12.62
CA GLY A 190 -12.32 4.92 -12.80
C GLY A 190 -11.64 4.28 -11.59
N ILE A 191 -11.79 2.97 -11.49
CA ILE A 191 -11.22 2.15 -10.39
C ILE A 191 -9.70 2.12 -10.41
N GLU A 192 -9.09 2.27 -11.57
CA GLU A 192 -7.65 2.24 -11.78
C GLU A 192 -6.92 3.40 -11.09
N GLY A 193 -7.64 4.49 -10.77
CA GLY A 193 -7.12 5.58 -9.93
C GLY A 193 -6.89 5.18 -8.47
N GLY A 194 -7.42 4.02 -8.05
CA GLY A 194 -7.23 3.47 -6.71
C GLY A 194 -6.14 2.41 -6.63
N ASP A 195 -5.80 2.05 -5.40
CA ASP A 195 -4.91 0.95 -5.04
C ASP A 195 -5.42 0.26 -3.77
N ALA A 196 -4.88 -0.91 -3.46
CA ALA A 196 -5.18 -1.66 -2.25
C ALA A 196 -3.92 -2.21 -1.60
N GLY A 197 -3.97 -2.38 -0.28
CA GLY A 197 -3.01 -3.18 0.48
C GLY A 197 -3.62 -4.53 0.83
N PHE A 198 -2.81 -5.59 0.80
CA PHE A 198 -3.25 -6.94 1.13
C PHE A 198 -2.34 -7.62 2.15
N LEU A 199 -2.97 -8.40 3.03
CA LEU A 199 -2.31 -9.34 3.93
C LEU A 199 -2.14 -10.67 3.21
N VAL A 200 -0.90 -11.13 3.12
CA VAL A 200 -0.52 -12.40 2.50
C VAL A 200 0.01 -13.34 3.55
N MET A 201 -0.37 -14.62 3.49
CA MET A 201 0.16 -15.66 4.36
C MET A 201 0.65 -16.85 3.56
N LEU A 202 1.66 -17.56 4.09
CA LEU A 202 2.01 -18.89 3.61
C LEU A 202 0.83 -19.83 3.77
N TYR A 203 0.49 -20.59 2.74
CA TYR A 203 -0.64 -21.52 2.80
C TYR A 203 -0.40 -22.66 3.80
N GLU A 204 0.85 -23.04 4.00
CA GLU A 204 1.24 -23.98 5.05
C GLU A 204 0.86 -23.47 6.44
N LEU A 205 1.12 -22.19 6.75
CA LEU A 205 0.69 -21.57 8.01
C LEU A 205 -0.83 -21.62 8.16
N ILE A 206 -1.58 -21.30 7.08
CA ILE A 206 -3.05 -21.31 7.09
C ILE A 206 -3.58 -22.71 7.40
N LYS A 207 -3.02 -23.74 6.76
CA LYS A 207 -3.46 -25.12 6.84
C LYS A 207 -3.05 -25.78 8.16
N ASP A 208 -1.79 -25.62 8.56
CA ASP A 208 -1.23 -26.38 9.69
C ASP A 208 -1.42 -25.66 11.03
N ARG A 209 -1.69 -24.35 11.00
CA ARG A 209 -1.92 -23.53 12.19
C ARG A 209 -3.14 -22.59 12.01
N PRO A 210 -4.34 -23.16 11.83
CA PRO A 210 -5.57 -22.37 11.68
C PRO A 210 -5.87 -21.49 12.90
N ASP A 211 -5.40 -21.86 14.08
CA ASP A 211 -5.44 -21.07 15.30
C ASP A 211 -4.62 -19.78 15.19
N VAL A 212 -3.42 -19.85 14.63
CA VAL A 212 -2.56 -18.69 14.37
C VAL A 212 -3.14 -17.83 13.25
N HIS A 213 -3.62 -18.44 12.16
CA HIS A 213 -4.26 -17.73 11.06
C HIS A 213 -5.45 -16.89 11.54
N LYS A 214 -6.40 -17.51 12.26
CA LYS A 214 -7.56 -16.81 12.82
C LYS A 214 -7.13 -15.72 13.81
N GLY A 215 -6.26 -16.07 14.76
CA GLY A 215 -5.78 -15.13 15.79
C GLY A 215 -5.08 -13.92 15.18
N TRP A 216 -4.34 -14.11 14.08
CA TRP A 216 -3.73 -12.98 13.36
C TRP A 216 -4.75 -12.07 12.69
N LEU A 217 -5.80 -12.64 12.08
CA LEU A 217 -6.89 -11.87 11.50
C LEU A 217 -7.70 -11.09 12.54
N GLU A 218 -7.87 -11.65 13.74
CA GLU A 218 -8.48 -10.91 14.86
C GLU A 218 -7.61 -9.73 15.32
N ALA A 219 -6.28 -9.94 15.38
CA ALA A 219 -5.33 -8.87 15.68
C ALA A 219 -5.32 -7.78 14.58
N GLU A 220 -5.42 -8.18 13.32
CA GLU A 220 -5.51 -7.27 12.17
C GLU A 220 -6.78 -6.40 12.24
N LEU A 221 -7.93 -7.01 12.55
CA LEU A 221 -9.18 -6.27 12.70
C LEU A 221 -9.11 -5.25 13.84
N ASP A 222 -8.57 -5.63 15.01
CA ASP A 222 -8.39 -4.69 16.13
C ASP A 222 -7.42 -3.55 15.75
N ALA A 223 -6.38 -3.83 14.97
CA ALA A 223 -5.45 -2.80 14.51
C ALA A 223 -6.12 -1.81 13.53
N GLN A 224 -6.91 -2.30 12.59
CA GLN A 224 -7.65 -1.43 11.66
C GLN A 224 -8.69 -0.57 12.40
N LEU A 225 -9.43 -1.15 13.36
CA LEU A 225 -10.37 -0.41 14.20
C LEU A 225 -9.65 0.66 15.04
N PHE A 226 -8.46 0.37 15.55
CA PHE A 226 -7.64 1.35 16.27
C PHE A 226 -7.20 2.51 15.36
N MET A 227 -6.90 2.23 14.09
CA MET A 227 -6.47 3.24 13.12
C MET A 227 -7.62 4.15 12.66
N ILE A 228 -8.85 3.65 12.61
CA ILE A 228 -10.04 4.42 12.22
C ILE A 228 -10.40 5.47 13.28
N ASP A 229 -10.16 5.20 14.55
CA ASP A 229 -10.42 6.15 15.62
C ASP A 229 -9.37 7.27 15.59
N LEU A 230 -9.80 8.46 15.15
CA LEU A 230 -8.94 9.64 15.02
C LEU A 230 -8.28 10.08 16.34
N ASN A 231 -8.86 9.71 17.50
CA ASN A 231 -8.23 9.98 18.80
C ASN A 231 -6.88 9.24 18.94
N ASN A 232 -6.68 8.18 18.19
CA ASN A 232 -5.43 7.42 18.18
C ASN A 232 -4.38 7.93 17.19
N SER A 233 -4.71 8.93 16.36
CA SER A 233 -3.85 9.39 15.26
C SER A 233 -2.45 9.81 15.70
N SER A 234 -2.33 10.49 16.86
CA SER A 234 -1.03 10.87 17.43
C SER A 234 -0.22 9.68 17.92
N ALA A 235 -0.88 8.71 18.57
CA ALA A 235 -0.23 7.48 19.03
C ALA A 235 0.25 6.61 17.86
N ILE A 236 -0.50 6.58 16.76
CA ILE A 236 -0.11 5.87 15.53
C ILE A 236 1.10 6.53 14.89
N ALA A 237 1.12 7.86 14.81
CA ALA A 237 2.28 8.61 14.30
C ALA A 237 3.53 8.41 15.18
N GLU A 238 3.37 8.29 16.51
CA GLU A 238 4.46 7.95 17.43
C GLU A 238 4.98 6.54 17.19
N MET A 239 4.09 5.53 17.11
CA MET A 239 4.50 4.15 16.79
C MET A 239 5.17 4.05 15.41
N ALA A 240 4.78 4.90 14.45
CA ALA A 240 5.41 4.95 13.14
C ALA A 240 6.81 5.60 13.21
N ASP A 241 7.00 6.62 14.06
CA ASP A 241 8.30 7.24 14.33
C ASP A 241 9.28 6.24 14.95
N ASP A 242 8.80 5.47 15.93
CA ASP A 242 9.62 4.43 16.59
C ASP A 242 10.06 3.28 15.63
N GLN A 243 9.37 3.11 14.51
CA GLN A 243 9.60 2.02 13.54
C GLN A 243 10.14 2.50 12.18
N THR A 244 10.43 3.80 12.06
CA THR A 244 10.99 4.41 10.84
C THR A 244 12.19 5.29 11.19
N GLU A 245 13.02 5.54 10.20
CA GLU A 245 14.12 6.48 10.30
C GLU A 245 13.96 7.64 9.32
N GLY A 246 14.41 8.82 9.72
CA GLY A 246 14.47 10.01 8.87
C GLY A 246 13.10 10.58 8.48
N MET A 247 12.08 10.34 9.29
CA MET A 247 10.76 10.98 9.19
C MET A 247 10.38 11.62 10.52
N SER A 248 9.65 12.73 10.46
CA SER A 248 9.11 13.36 11.67
C SER A 248 7.70 12.85 11.97
N ARG A 249 7.28 12.84 13.23
CA ARG A 249 5.88 12.53 13.63
C ARG A 249 4.86 13.37 12.87
N LYS A 250 5.16 14.65 12.62
CA LYS A 250 4.33 15.53 11.80
C LYS A 250 4.15 14.98 10.38
N THR A 251 5.23 14.52 9.76
CA THR A 251 5.19 13.92 8.43
C THR A 251 4.37 12.63 8.43
N LEU A 252 4.62 11.76 9.40
CA LEU A 252 3.93 10.49 9.55
C LEU A 252 2.44 10.71 9.81
N TRP A 253 2.07 11.63 10.71
CA TRP A 253 0.68 11.99 10.93
C TRP A 253 0.03 12.53 9.65
N ALA A 254 0.68 13.48 8.97
CA ALA A 254 0.15 14.12 7.77
C ALA A 254 -0.05 13.12 6.61
N SER A 255 0.77 12.09 6.54
CA SER A 255 0.70 11.08 5.49
C SER A 255 -0.61 10.29 5.49
N LEU A 256 -1.17 10.00 6.66
CA LEU A 256 -2.41 9.22 6.80
C LEU A 256 -3.61 10.07 7.24
N TYR A 257 -3.41 11.04 8.12
CA TYR A 257 -4.50 11.84 8.74
C TYR A 257 -4.57 13.29 8.26
N GLY A 258 -3.52 13.79 7.60
CA GLY A 258 -3.51 15.14 7.06
C GLY A 258 -4.39 15.27 5.81
N THR A 259 -4.80 16.49 5.48
CA THR A 259 -5.63 16.81 4.31
C THR A 259 -4.82 17.52 3.23
N ASN A 260 -5.19 17.32 1.99
CA ASN A 260 -4.70 18.07 0.83
C ASN A 260 -5.89 18.66 0.07
N PRO A 261 -5.76 19.85 -0.54
CA PRO A 261 -6.79 20.40 -1.42
C PRO A 261 -7.10 19.47 -2.60
N LYS A 262 -8.35 19.48 -3.06
CA LYS A 262 -8.77 18.67 -4.24
C LYS A 262 -7.94 18.99 -5.49
N SER A 263 -7.55 20.25 -5.69
CA SER A 263 -6.74 20.69 -6.84
C SER A 263 -5.37 20.01 -6.95
N ILE A 264 -4.84 19.52 -5.85
CA ILE A 264 -3.57 18.79 -5.80
C ILE A 264 -3.72 17.32 -5.40
N GLY A 265 -4.89 16.75 -5.63
CA GLY A 265 -5.16 15.35 -5.37
C GLY A 265 -5.52 15.06 -3.90
N GLY A 266 -6.22 15.97 -3.24
CA GLY A 266 -6.87 15.73 -1.94
C GLY A 266 -8.25 15.12 -2.12
N GLY A 267 -8.77 14.54 -1.07
CA GLY A 267 -10.09 13.95 -0.99
C GLY A 267 -10.55 13.81 0.45
N PRO A 268 -11.81 13.41 0.68
CA PRO A 268 -12.37 13.33 2.03
C PRO A 268 -11.69 12.26 2.88
N ASN A 269 -11.29 11.14 2.26
CA ASN A 269 -10.66 10.01 2.94
C ASN A 269 -9.34 9.68 2.28
N LYS A 270 -8.33 9.37 3.08
CA LYS A 270 -7.03 8.92 2.59
C LYS A 270 -6.94 7.41 2.49
N ASN A 271 -7.61 6.68 3.37
CA ASN A 271 -7.66 5.24 3.35
C ASN A 271 -9.03 4.74 3.83
N THR A 272 -9.59 3.77 3.13
CA THR A 272 -10.80 3.03 3.53
C THR A 272 -10.37 1.64 3.97
N TYR A 273 -10.82 1.23 5.14
CA TYR A 273 -10.47 -0.07 5.72
C TYR A 273 -11.57 -1.08 5.39
N ASP A 274 -11.26 -1.99 4.50
CA ASP A 274 -12.22 -2.97 3.95
C ASP A 274 -12.19 -4.30 4.71
N PHE A 275 -11.04 -4.70 5.20
CA PHE A 275 -10.75 -5.94 5.91
C PHE A 275 -10.97 -7.23 5.10
N ILE A 276 -12.05 -7.31 4.30
CA ILE A 276 -12.37 -8.44 3.41
C ILE A 276 -12.37 -8.00 1.95
N PHE A 277 -12.30 -8.96 1.03
CA PHE A 277 -12.39 -8.70 -0.41
C PHE A 277 -13.84 -8.40 -0.80
N ASN A 278 -14.27 -7.16 -0.56
CA ASN A 278 -15.53 -6.60 -1.04
C ASN A 278 -15.44 -6.18 -2.52
N ASP A 279 -16.54 -5.65 -3.08
CA ASP A 279 -16.62 -5.28 -4.51
C ASP A 279 -15.53 -4.26 -4.91
N THR A 280 -15.23 -3.28 -4.06
CA THR A 280 -14.17 -2.28 -4.31
C THR A 280 -12.80 -2.94 -4.36
N ALA A 281 -12.44 -3.74 -3.36
CA ALA A 281 -11.18 -4.46 -3.31
C ALA A 281 -11.05 -5.44 -4.49
N MET A 282 -12.12 -6.16 -4.84
CA MET A 282 -12.15 -7.06 -6.00
C MET A 282 -12.00 -6.31 -7.32
N GLY A 283 -12.59 -5.14 -7.46
CA GLY A 283 -12.39 -4.26 -8.62
C GLY A 283 -10.92 -3.87 -8.79
N LEU A 284 -10.24 -3.52 -7.69
CA LEU A 284 -8.80 -3.19 -7.69
C LEU A 284 -7.93 -4.42 -7.99
N VAL A 285 -8.26 -5.59 -7.44
CA VAL A 285 -7.59 -6.86 -7.79
C VAL A 285 -7.71 -7.11 -9.30
N LYS A 286 -8.90 -6.93 -9.88
CA LYS A 286 -9.12 -7.09 -11.32
C LYS A 286 -8.27 -6.11 -12.14
N ALA A 287 -8.27 -4.83 -11.79
CA ALA A 287 -7.48 -3.80 -12.46
C ALA A 287 -5.97 -4.12 -12.42
N ALA A 288 -5.45 -4.51 -11.24
CA ALA A 288 -4.06 -4.91 -11.08
C ALA A 288 -3.73 -6.17 -11.88
N THR A 289 -4.63 -7.15 -11.92
CA THR A 289 -4.47 -8.40 -12.68
C THR A 289 -4.42 -8.14 -14.18
N ILE A 290 -5.30 -7.28 -14.72
CA ILE A 290 -5.31 -6.88 -16.14
C ILE A 290 -3.96 -6.22 -16.49
N PHE A 291 -3.49 -5.31 -15.66
CA PHE A 291 -2.21 -4.63 -15.86
C PHE A 291 -1.02 -5.62 -15.87
N LEU A 292 -0.97 -6.54 -14.91
CA LEU A 292 0.09 -7.57 -14.83
C LEU A 292 0.08 -8.51 -16.02
N ASN A 293 -1.10 -8.95 -16.47
CA ASN A 293 -1.25 -9.78 -17.66
C ASN A 293 -0.77 -9.05 -18.92
N GLY A 294 -1.13 -7.79 -19.09
CA GLY A 294 -0.67 -6.95 -20.20
C GLY A 294 0.85 -6.77 -20.23
N ARG A 295 1.49 -6.78 -19.04
CA ARG A 295 2.96 -6.74 -18.92
C ARG A 295 3.65 -8.10 -18.96
N LYS A 296 2.89 -9.18 -19.08
CA LYS A 296 3.41 -10.57 -19.09
C LYS A 296 4.22 -10.92 -17.83
N VAL A 297 3.77 -10.42 -16.69
CA VAL A 297 4.40 -10.70 -15.38
C VAL A 297 3.77 -11.95 -14.78
N GLY A 298 4.43 -13.10 -14.92
CA GLY A 298 3.95 -14.38 -14.41
C GLY A 298 3.07 -15.15 -15.41
N PRO A 299 2.34 -16.19 -14.96
CA PRO A 299 1.41 -16.96 -15.78
C PRO A 299 0.22 -16.09 -16.22
N ASN A 300 -0.50 -16.50 -17.26
CA ASN A 300 -1.70 -15.83 -17.72
C ASN A 300 -2.91 -16.80 -17.63
N PRO A 301 -3.96 -16.50 -16.81
CA PRO A 301 -4.07 -15.30 -15.97
C PRO A 301 -3.10 -15.33 -14.77
N VAL A 302 -2.61 -14.16 -14.37
CA VAL A 302 -1.69 -14.04 -13.23
C VAL A 302 -2.38 -14.35 -11.90
N LEU A 303 -3.68 -14.11 -11.79
CA LEU A 303 -4.47 -14.41 -10.59
C LEU A 303 -5.04 -15.84 -10.69
N ARG A 304 -4.63 -16.69 -9.78
CA ARG A 304 -5.22 -18.03 -9.58
C ARG A 304 -6.60 -17.91 -8.91
N SER A 305 -7.49 -18.87 -9.19
CA SER A 305 -8.85 -18.92 -8.59
C SER A 305 -8.85 -19.02 -7.05
N ASP A 306 -7.80 -19.61 -6.48
CA ASP A 306 -7.61 -19.81 -5.05
C ASP A 306 -6.57 -18.87 -4.42
N SER A 307 -6.16 -17.80 -5.13
CA SER A 307 -5.25 -16.77 -4.61
C SER A 307 -5.82 -15.99 -3.43
N ILE A 308 -7.15 -15.84 -3.38
CA ILE A 308 -7.87 -15.17 -2.29
C ILE A 308 -8.43 -16.23 -1.35
N TRP A 309 -8.17 -16.06 -0.06
CA TRP A 309 -8.55 -17.00 1.01
C TRP A 309 -9.09 -16.25 2.22
N ASP A 310 -10.17 -15.49 2.03
CA ASP A 310 -10.71 -14.56 3.04
C ASP A 310 -11.90 -15.10 3.85
N ALA A 311 -12.23 -16.39 3.74
CA ALA A 311 -13.37 -16.97 4.46
C ALA A 311 -13.24 -16.75 5.98
N VAL A 312 -12.06 -16.97 6.56
CA VAL A 312 -11.83 -16.75 8.00
C VAL A 312 -11.91 -15.26 8.37
N ALA A 313 -11.45 -14.35 7.50
CA ALA A 313 -11.61 -12.91 7.71
C ALA A 313 -13.09 -12.50 7.73
N ARG A 314 -13.91 -13.08 6.83
CA ARG A 314 -15.37 -12.88 6.82
C ARG A 314 -16.03 -13.36 8.10
N ASP A 315 -15.63 -14.53 8.59
CA ASP A 315 -16.14 -15.08 9.85
C ASP A 315 -15.74 -14.21 11.06
N VAL A 316 -14.50 -13.72 11.10
CA VAL A 316 -14.02 -12.79 12.14
C VAL A 316 -14.82 -11.50 12.12
N LEU A 317 -15.04 -10.91 10.94
CA LEU A 317 -15.81 -9.69 10.78
C LEU A 317 -17.27 -9.88 11.25
N LYS A 318 -17.90 -10.96 10.81
CA LYS A 318 -19.29 -11.33 11.20
C LYS A 318 -19.40 -11.57 12.69
N ALA A 319 -18.46 -12.28 13.31
CA ALA A 319 -18.45 -12.56 14.75
C ALA A 319 -18.37 -11.28 15.60
N ARG A 320 -17.81 -10.19 15.04
CA ARG A 320 -17.74 -8.87 15.69
C ARG A 320 -18.96 -7.98 15.37
N GLY A 321 -19.93 -8.48 14.59
CA GLY A 321 -21.11 -7.72 14.18
C GLY A 321 -20.80 -6.54 13.24
N LEU A 322 -19.68 -6.61 12.50
CA LEU A 322 -19.22 -5.56 11.60
C LEU A 322 -19.49 -5.92 10.14
N SER A 323 -19.52 -4.89 9.29
CA SER A 323 -19.64 -5.00 7.83
C SER A 323 -18.49 -4.26 7.13
N SER A 324 -18.15 -4.68 5.91
CA SER A 324 -17.12 -4.01 5.09
C SER A 324 -17.77 -2.93 4.21
N PRO A 325 -17.14 -1.73 4.08
CA PRO A 325 -15.93 -1.32 4.82
C PRO A 325 -16.21 -1.06 6.29
N ILE A 326 -15.19 -1.26 7.14
CA ILE A 326 -15.31 -1.05 8.59
C ILE A 326 -15.13 0.42 9.00
N GLY A 327 -14.61 1.26 8.12
CA GLY A 327 -14.45 2.69 8.30
C GLY A 327 -13.40 3.30 7.39
N SER A 328 -13.12 4.60 7.58
CA SER A 328 -12.12 5.34 6.79
C SER A 328 -11.49 6.48 7.59
N VAL A 329 -10.32 6.93 7.16
CA VAL A 329 -9.59 8.09 7.68
C VAL A 329 -9.19 9.06 6.59
#